data_33590920633ec43fbc2ca3971bc7960f
#
_entry.id   33590920633ec43fbc2ca3971bc7960f
#
_cell.length_a   1.000
_cell.length_b   1.000
_cell.length_c   1.000
_cell.angle_alpha   90.00
_cell.angle_beta   90.00
_cell.angle_gamma   90.00
#
_symmetry.space_group_name_H-M   'P 1'
#
loop_
_entity.id
_entity.type
_entity.pdbx_description
1 polymer ?
#
loop_
_entity_poly.entity_id
_entity_poly.type
_entity_poly.pdbx_seq_one_letter_code
_entity_poly.pdbx_strand_id
1 'polypeptide(L)'
;DDVIITAMNASADTGVAGGTSTALPSGQKTATSDQSDGLTIAKLRSAKYILDNNDVDPSLKRFLVCGPKQVQDLLATTEVTSSDFNTIKALAMGSIDSFLGFQFIMSTRLNKDATHTTDRLTFAFTEDAIKLAIGKDVTAKISERADKSYSTQVYYCMDLGATRMEEEKVVQIPCHE
;
A
#
# COMPACT_ATOMS: atom_id res chain seq x y z
N ASP A 1 -6.12 6.36 -4.79
CA ASP A 1 -5.49 5.49 -3.78
C ASP A 1 -6.15 4.12 -3.71
N ASP A 2 -7.51 4.02 -3.60
CA ASP A 2 -8.23 2.74 -3.44
C ASP A 2 -7.91 1.72 -4.53
N VAL A 3 -7.83 2.15 -5.79
CA VAL A 3 -7.56 1.28 -6.93
C VAL A 3 -6.16 0.65 -6.82
N ILE A 4 -5.17 1.44 -6.39
CA ILE A 4 -3.79 0.97 -6.20
C ILE A 4 -3.72 0.01 -5.00
N ILE A 5 -4.31 0.36 -3.87
CA ILE A 5 -4.34 -0.48 -2.67
C ILE A 5 -5.06 -1.80 -2.94
N THR A 6 -6.17 -1.76 -3.68
CA THR A 6 -6.89 -2.97 -4.07
C THR A 6 -6.03 -3.85 -4.98
N ALA A 7 -5.31 -3.25 -5.94
CA ALA A 7 -4.42 -3.99 -6.85
C ALA A 7 -3.25 -4.68 -6.11
N MET A 8 -2.75 -4.11 -4.98
CA MET A 8 -1.74 -4.76 -4.16
C MET A 8 -2.24 -6.05 -3.52
N ASN A 9 -3.50 -6.06 -3.07
CA ASN A 9 -4.09 -7.19 -2.35
C ASN A 9 -4.80 -8.18 -3.26
N ALA A 10 -5.39 -7.73 -4.35
CA ALA A 10 -6.14 -8.56 -5.28
C ALA A 10 -5.23 -9.51 -6.06
N SER A 11 -5.84 -10.52 -6.66
CA SER A 11 -5.17 -11.33 -7.67
C SER A 11 -4.89 -10.50 -8.92
N ALA A 12 -3.72 -10.70 -9.53
CA ALA A 12 -3.35 -10.11 -10.80
C ALA A 12 -3.66 -11.09 -11.93
N ASP A 13 -4.29 -10.62 -12.99
CA ASP A 13 -4.57 -11.43 -14.17
C ASP A 13 -3.34 -11.46 -15.07
N THR A 14 -2.92 -12.65 -15.46
CA THR A 14 -1.73 -12.90 -16.27
C THR A 14 -2.09 -13.27 -17.71
N GLY A 15 -1.17 -12.97 -18.62
CA GLY A 15 -1.32 -13.24 -20.06
C GLY A 15 -2.15 -12.18 -20.81
N VAL A 16 -2.07 -12.24 -22.12
CA VAL A 16 -2.72 -11.25 -23.02
C VAL A 16 -4.25 -11.26 -22.90
N ALA A 17 -4.83 -12.41 -22.56
CA ALA A 17 -6.28 -12.59 -22.47
C ALA A 17 -6.80 -12.55 -21.02
N GLY A 18 -5.93 -12.35 -20.01
CA GLY A 18 -6.33 -12.36 -18.60
C GLY A 18 -6.89 -13.72 -18.14
N GLY A 19 -6.39 -14.82 -18.72
CA GLY A 19 -6.96 -16.16 -18.51
C GLY A 19 -6.57 -16.83 -17.19
N THR A 20 -5.56 -16.33 -16.50
CA THR A 20 -5.06 -16.91 -15.24
C THR A 20 -4.92 -15.80 -14.21
N SER A 21 -5.58 -15.97 -13.07
CA SER A 21 -5.53 -15.03 -11.96
C SER A 21 -4.53 -15.51 -10.91
N THR A 22 -3.50 -14.71 -10.62
CA THR A 22 -2.42 -15.05 -9.68
C THR A 22 -2.56 -14.21 -8.41
N ALA A 23 -2.79 -14.88 -7.28
CA ALA A 23 -2.80 -14.24 -5.97
C ALA A 23 -1.37 -13.90 -5.52
N LEU A 24 -1.25 -12.98 -4.55
CA LEU A 24 0.05 -12.69 -3.94
C LEU A 24 0.59 -13.95 -3.26
N PRO A 25 1.79 -14.45 -3.62
CA PRO A 25 2.38 -15.65 -3.04
C PRO A 25 2.54 -15.55 -1.53
N SER A 26 2.44 -16.67 -0.82
CA SER A 26 2.62 -16.70 0.64
C SER A 26 4.02 -16.26 1.07
N GLY A 27 5.04 -16.47 0.24
CA GLY A 27 6.40 -15.99 0.47
C GLY A 27 6.55 -14.46 0.44
N GLN A 28 5.59 -13.77 -0.13
CA GLN A 28 5.53 -12.29 -0.17
C GLN A 28 4.73 -11.69 1.00
N LYS A 29 4.49 -12.49 2.03
CA LYS A 29 3.83 -12.03 3.26
C LYS A 29 4.80 -12.15 4.43
N THR A 30 4.91 -11.09 5.22
CA THR A 30 5.66 -11.21 6.48
C THR A 30 4.87 -12.11 7.44
N ALA A 31 5.59 -12.94 8.19
CA ALA A 31 4.95 -13.82 9.16
C ALA A 31 4.15 -12.99 10.19
N THR A 32 2.92 -13.40 10.41
CA THR A 32 2.11 -12.96 11.56
C THR A 32 2.60 -13.73 12.78
N SER A 33 3.74 -13.32 13.36
CA SER A 33 4.32 -14.08 14.49
C SER A 33 3.50 -13.96 15.77
N ASP A 34 2.71 -12.90 15.93
CA ASP A 34 1.70 -12.77 16.97
C ASP A 34 0.61 -11.82 16.46
N GLN A 35 -0.65 -12.27 16.54
CA GLN A 35 -1.83 -11.53 16.10
C GLN A 35 -2.10 -10.26 16.94
N SER A 36 -1.22 -9.93 17.88
CA SER A 36 -1.32 -8.78 18.76
C SER A 36 -0.39 -7.63 18.41
N ASP A 37 0.57 -7.85 17.49
CA ASP A 37 1.59 -6.85 17.19
C ASP A 37 1.20 -5.91 16.05
N GLY A 38 1.24 -4.62 16.31
CA GLY A 38 1.15 -3.57 15.31
C GLY A 38 2.33 -3.57 14.34
N LEU A 39 2.64 -2.45 13.75
CA LEU A 39 3.82 -2.31 12.89
C LEU A 39 5.08 -2.21 13.75
N THR A 40 5.95 -3.24 13.67
CA THR A 40 7.22 -3.29 14.39
C THR A 40 8.41 -3.19 13.43
N ILE A 41 9.57 -2.80 13.97
CA ILE A 41 10.83 -2.77 13.20
C ILE A 41 11.20 -4.17 12.69
N ALA A 42 10.89 -5.22 13.45
CA ALA A 42 11.12 -6.59 13.04
C ALA A 42 10.34 -6.94 11.75
N LYS A 43 9.07 -6.54 11.65
CA LYS A 43 8.26 -6.72 10.43
C LYS A 43 8.83 -5.95 9.24
N LEU A 44 9.31 -4.71 9.46
CA LEU A 44 9.96 -3.92 8.39
C LEU A 44 11.27 -4.55 7.91
N ARG A 45 12.09 -5.08 8.84
CA ARG A 45 13.31 -5.81 8.50
C ARG A 45 13.00 -7.08 7.72
N SER A 46 11.96 -7.82 8.10
CA SER A 46 11.50 -9.01 7.37
C SER A 46 11.01 -8.65 5.97
N ALA A 47 10.26 -7.57 5.81
CA ALA A 47 9.83 -7.10 4.49
C ALA A 47 11.01 -6.71 3.60
N LYS A 48 11.99 -6.01 4.17
CA LYS A 48 13.23 -5.68 3.45
C LYS A 48 14.00 -6.94 3.04
N TYR A 49 14.11 -7.92 3.95
CA TYR A 49 14.77 -9.18 3.67
C TYR A 49 14.09 -9.95 2.51
N ILE A 50 12.76 -9.98 2.48
CA ILE A 50 12.00 -10.64 1.41
C ILE A 50 12.30 -9.98 0.06
N LEU A 51 12.28 -8.63 -0.01
CA LEU A 51 12.60 -7.91 -1.24
C LEU A 51 14.04 -8.16 -1.70
N ASP A 52 15.00 -8.13 -0.77
CA ASP A 52 16.42 -8.34 -1.08
C ASP A 52 16.70 -9.81 -1.48
N ASN A 53 15.97 -10.77 -0.90
CA ASN A 53 16.09 -12.19 -1.22
C ASN A 53 15.49 -12.57 -2.59
N ASN A 54 14.60 -11.74 -3.10
CA ASN A 54 14.01 -11.88 -4.44
C ASN A 54 14.80 -11.13 -5.53
N ASP A 55 16.05 -10.77 -5.27
CA ASP A 55 16.94 -10.05 -6.19
C ASP A 55 16.34 -8.73 -6.73
N VAL A 56 15.46 -8.10 -5.95
CA VAL A 56 14.90 -6.79 -6.33
C VAL A 56 15.98 -5.72 -6.25
N ASP A 57 16.20 -5.02 -7.35
CA ASP A 57 17.25 -4.00 -7.47
C ASP A 57 17.20 -3.00 -6.30
N PRO A 58 18.27 -2.90 -5.50
CA PRO A 58 18.34 -2.00 -4.36
C PRO A 58 18.38 -0.51 -4.75
N SER A 59 18.65 -0.18 -6.02
CA SER A 59 18.64 1.19 -6.52
C SER A 59 17.22 1.75 -6.70
N LEU A 60 16.21 0.87 -6.82
CA LEU A 60 14.82 1.27 -6.95
C LEU A 60 14.29 1.86 -5.64
N LYS A 61 13.48 2.89 -5.76
CA LYS A 61 12.81 3.48 -4.61
C LYS A 61 11.80 2.48 -4.04
N ARG A 62 11.83 2.33 -2.72
CA ARG A 62 10.94 1.47 -1.98
C ARG A 62 9.96 2.30 -1.19
N PHE A 63 8.69 1.96 -1.27
CA PHE A 63 7.61 2.64 -0.59
C PHE A 63 6.95 1.70 0.42
N LEU A 64 6.44 2.28 1.50
CA LEU A 64 5.61 1.59 2.49
C LEU A 64 4.31 2.36 2.66
N VAL A 65 3.19 1.74 2.32
CA VAL A 65 1.87 2.30 2.61
C VAL A 65 1.42 1.80 3.98
N CYS A 66 1.15 2.72 4.89
CA CYS A 66 0.72 2.43 6.25
C CYS A 66 -0.39 3.38 6.71
N GLY A 67 -1.15 2.96 7.71
CA GLY A 67 -2.15 3.79 8.34
C GLY A 67 -1.59 4.56 9.55
N PRO A 68 -2.38 5.48 10.13
CA PRO A 68 -1.94 6.29 11.27
C PRO A 68 -1.69 5.46 12.52
N LYS A 69 -2.43 4.38 12.74
CA LYS A 69 -2.21 3.47 13.88
C LYS A 69 -0.86 2.79 13.80
N GLN A 70 -0.47 2.31 12.60
CA GLN A 70 0.80 1.66 12.36
C GLN A 70 1.99 2.61 12.57
N VAL A 71 1.82 3.88 12.20
CA VAL A 71 2.83 4.92 12.49
C VAL A 71 2.94 5.15 14.01
N GLN A 72 1.81 5.19 14.71
CA GLN A 72 1.80 5.33 16.16
C GLN A 72 2.50 4.15 16.86
N ASP A 73 2.26 2.92 16.41
CA ASP A 73 2.88 1.72 16.97
C ASP A 73 4.39 1.72 16.74
N LEU A 74 4.83 2.15 15.55
CA LEU A 74 6.25 2.29 15.25
C LEU A 74 6.92 3.36 16.12
N LEU A 75 6.23 4.48 16.39
CA LEU A 75 6.68 5.53 17.29
C LEU A 75 6.78 5.08 18.75
N ALA A 76 5.94 4.14 19.18
CA ALA A 76 5.93 3.59 20.53
C ALA A 76 7.09 2.61 20.79
N THR A 77 7.77 2.14 19.75
CA THR A 77 8.86 1.17 19.87
C THR A 77 10.10 1.85 20.47
N THR A 78 10.67 1.25 21.52
CA THR A 78 11.81 1.83 22.28
C THR A 78 13.06 2.05 21.40
N GLU A 79 13.26 1.20 20.41
CA GLU A 79 14.38 1.29 19.45
C GLU A 79 14.31 2.55 18.59
N VAL A 80 13.11 3.06 18.36
CA VAL A 80 12.85 4.28 17.59
C VAL A 80 12.99 5.52 18.49
N THR A 81 12.73 5.42 19.78
CA THR A 81 12.86 6.53 20.74
C THR A 81 14.27 6.72 21.28
N SER A 82 15.20 5.81 21.02
CA SER A 82 16.60 5.90 21.42
C SER A 82 17.34 7.01 20.65
N SER A 83 18.01 7.91 21.36
CA SER A 83 18.66 9.12 20.80
C SER A 83 19.87 8.85 19.86
N ASP A 84 20.32 7.60 19.77
CA ASP A 84 21.44 7.20 18.92
C ASP A 84 21.06 7.06 17.44
N PHE A 85 19.78 7.06 17.11
CA PHE A 85 19.30 7.03 15.73
C PHE A 85 19.02 8.43 15.22
N ASN A 86 19.94 9.01 14.47
CA ASN A 86 19.83 10.35 13.88
C ASN A 86 18.64 10.56 12.93
N THR A 87 18.01 9.46 12.52
CA THR A 87 16.78 9.44 11.69
C THR A 87 15.51 9.71 12.52
N ILE A 88 15.60 9.67 13.83
CA ILE A 88 14.50 9.81 14.79
C ILE A 88 14.03 11.25 14.95
N LYS A 89 14.86 12.24 14.58
CA LYS A 89 14.42 13.65 14.59
C LYS A 89 13.22 13.89 13.67
N ALA A 90 13.12 13.15 12.56
CA ALA A 90 11.97 13.20 11.67
C ALA A 90 10.71 12.62 12.33
N LEU A 91 10.87 11.58 13.14
CA LEU A 91 9.79 10.96 13.90
C LEU A 91 9.26 11.89 15.01
N ALA A 92 10.15 12.62 15.67
CA ALA A 92 9.78 13.62 16.68
C ALA A 92 9.01 14.82 16.09
N MET A 93 9.14 15.05 14.78
CA MET A 93 8.40 16.08 14.04
C MET A 93 7.03 15.57 13.53
N GLY A 94 6.67 14.31 13.79
CA GLY A 94 5.36 13.75 13.42
C GLY A 94 5.23 13.32 11.95
N SER A 95 6.29 13.41 11.15
CA SER A 95 6.34 12.90 9.78
C SER A 95 7.55 11.97 9.60
N ILE A 96 7.30 10.76 9.16
CA ILE A 96 8.35 9.81 8.77
C ILE A 96 8.48 9.89 7.27
N ASP A 97 9.53 10.51 6.76
CA ASP A 97 9.78 10.58 5.33
C ASP A 97 10.42 9.27 4.82
N SER A 98 11.41 8.74 5.55
CA SER A 98 12.08 7.50 5.19
C SER A 98 12.67 6.77 6.40
N PHE A 99 12.54 5.45 6.45
CA PHE A 99 13.15 4.59 7.46
C PHE A 99 13.51 3.22 6.85
N LEU A 100 14.68 2.68 7.15
CA LEU A 100 15.20 1.41 6.59
C LEU A 100 15.22 1.35 5.04
N GLY A 101 15.24 2.50 4.37
CA GLY A 101 15.19 2.59 2.91
C GLY A 101 13.79 2.62 2.32
N PHE A 102 12.74 2.60 3.14
CA PHE A 102 11.36 2.78 2.70
C PHE A 102 10.93 4.24 2.84
N GLN A 103 10.26 4.76 1.83
CA GLN A 103 9.51 6.02 1.91
C GLN A 103 8.09 5.73 2.40
N PHE A 104 7.63 6.44 3.42
CA PHE A 104 6.33 6.21 4.02
C PHE A 104 5.24 6.99 3.32
N ILE A 105 4.16 6.29 2.98
CA ILE A 105 2.94 6.87 2.41
C ILE A 105 1.81 6.57 3.37
N MET A 106 1.23 7.62 3.97
CA MET A 106 0.11 7.46 4.87
C MET A 106 -1.21 7.36 4.11
N SER A 107 -1.98 6.30 4.37
CA SER A 107 -3.33 6.13 3.83
C SER A 107 -4.24 5.49 4.87
N THR A 108 -5.45 6.04 5.00
CA THR A 108 -6.51 5.48 5.88
C THR A 108 -7.38 4.45 5.16
N ARG A 109 -7.13 4.20 3.87
CA ARG A 109 -7.95 3.35 2.99
C ARG A 109 -7.44 1.91 2.87
N LEU A 110 -6.47 1.53 3.70
CA LEU A 110 -5.93 0.18 3.73
C LEU A 110 -7.01 -0.84 4.11
N ASN A 111 -7.05 -1.95 3.38
CA ASN A 111 -7.99 -3.02 3.62
C ASN A 111 -7.65 -3.77 4.92
N LYS A 112 -8.66 -4.30 5.56
CA LYS A 112 -8.51 -5.28 6.65
C LYS A 112 -8.34 -6.67 6.06
N ASP A 113 -7.66 -7.54 6.80
CA ASP A 113 -7.55 -8.94 6.42
C ASP A 113 -8.95 -9.60 6.48
N ALA A 114 -9.27 -10.40 5.46
CA ALA A 114 -10.54 -11.13 5.40
C ALA A 114 -10.64 -12.22 6.48
N THR A 115 -9.51 -12.80 6.88
CA THR A 115 -9.44 -13.87 7.89
C THR A 115 -9.31 -13.31 9.30
N HIS A 116 -8.51 -12.26 9.46
CA HIS A 116 -8.25 -11.59 10.74
C HIS A 116 -8.72 -10.14 10.65
N THR A 117 -9.98 -9.91 10.94
CA THR A 117 -10.65 -8.59 10.79
C THR A 117 -10.06 -7.49 11.68
N THR A 118 -9.22 -7.85 12.66
CA THR A 118 -8.45 -6.93 13.49
C THR A 118 -7.13 -6.50 12.86
N ASP A 119 -6.72 -7.16 11.78
CA ASP A 119 -5.44 -6.88 11.12
C ASP A 119 -5.64 -5.99 9.92
N ARG A 120 -4.87 -4.92 9.86
CA ARG A 120 -4.79 -4.05 8.69
C ARG A 120 -3.61 -4.47 7.81
N LEU A 121 -3.87 -4.56 6.52
CA LEU A 121 -2.87 -4.96 5.54
C LEU A 121 -2.08 -3.73 5.10
N THR A 122 -0.81 -3.66 5.48
CA THR A 122 0.14 -2.69 4.96
C THR A 122 0.99 -3.32 3.88
N PHE A 123 1.53 -2.51 2.96
CA PHE A 123 2.27 -3.02 1.81
C PHE A 123 3.58 -2.27 1.64
N ALA A 124 4.66 -3.05 1.48
CA ALA A 124 5.95 -2.54 1.01
C ALA A 124 6.11 -2.91 -0.47
N PHE A 125 6.51 -1.97 -1.32
CA PHE A 125 6.64 -2.19 -2.76
C PHE A 125 7.68 -1.26 -3.38
N THR A 126 8.13 -1.59 -4.59
CA THR A 126 9.01 -0.74 -5.40
C THR A 126 8.21 0.11 -6.39
N GLU A 127 8.82 1.18 -6.91
CA GLU A 127 8.12 2.15 -7.77
C GLU A 127 7.58 1.53 -9.07
N ASP A 128 8.18 0.43 -9.54
CA ASP A 128 7.80 -0.29 -10.77
C ASP A 128 6.89 -1.50 -10.53
N ALA A 129 6.62 -1.83 -9.26
CA ALA A 129 5.83 -3.00 -8.87
C ALA A 129 4.37 -2.94 -9.33
N ILE A 130 3.82 -1.73 -9.47
CA ILE A 130 2.42 -1.50 -9.78
C ILE A 130 2.33 -0.55 -10.96
N LYS A 131 1.44 -0.88 -11.89
CA LYS A 131 1.08 0.02 -13.01
C LYS A 131 -0.34 0.52 -12.84
N LEU A 132 -0.48 1.84 -12.95
CA LEU A 132 -1.77 2.53 -13.02
C LEU A 132 -2.07 2.85 -14.48
N ALA A 133 -3.23 2.42 -14.95
CA ALA A 133 -3.75 2.76 -16.25
C ALA A 133 -4.92 3.75 -16.12
N ILE A 134 -4.89 4.81 -16.88
CA ILE A 134 -5.97 5.81 -16.96
C ILE A 134 -6.63 5.63 -18.32
N GLY A 135 -7.80 4.95 -18.33
CA GLY A 135 -8.57 4.72 -19.55
C GLY A 135 -9.28 5.98 -20.01
N LYS A 136 -9.83 6.72 -19.07
CA LYS A 136 -10.49 8.01 -19.33
C LYS A 136 -10.13 8.98 -18.21
N ASP A 137 -9.61 10.11 -18.59
CA ASP A 137 -9.32 11.19 -17.67
C ASP A 137 -10.62 11.85 -17.17
N VAL A 138 -10.50 12.62 -16.12
CA VAL A 138 -11.62 13.32 -15.51
C VAL A 138 -12.39 14.13 -16.54
N THR A 139 -13.65 13.74 -16.75
CA THR A 139 -14.57 14.46 -17.64
C THR A 139 -15.75 14.93 -16.81
N ALA A 140 -15.95 16.24 -16.72
CA ALA A 140 -17.10 16.86 -16.10
C ALA A 140 -17.94 17.56 -17.18
N LYS A 141 -19.26 17.34 -17.16
CA LYS A 141 -20.23 18.04 -18.00
C LYS A 141 -21.39 18.54 -17.15
N ILE A 142 -21.74 19.79 -17.37
CA ILE A 142 -22.91 20.41 -16.76
C ILE A 142 -23.90 20.70 -17.88
N SER A 143 -25.10 20.18 -17.77
CA SER A 143 -26.17 20.36 -18.75
C SER A 143 -27.51 20.44 -18.06
N GLU A 144 -28.47 21.09 -18.70
CA GLU A 144 -29.88 21.11 -18.27
C GLU A 144 -30.60 19.90 -18.89
N ARG A 145 -31.45 19.26 -18.10
CA ARG A 145 -32.30 18.16 -18.57
C ARG A 145 -33.72 18.60 -18.75
N ALA A 146 -34.16 18.67 -20.00
CA ALA A 146 -35.54 19.04 -20.35
C ALA A 146 -36.57 18.01 -19.82
N ASP A 147 -36.20 16.74 -19.68
CA ASP A 147 -37.05 15.64 -19.17
C ASP A 147 -37.24 15.70 -17.64
N LYS A 148 -36.47 16.51 -16.92
CA LYS A 148 -36.50 16.68 -15.47
C LYS A 148 -36.77 18.13 -15.07
N SER A 149 -37.76 18.76 -15.68
CA SER A 149 -38.18 20.19 -15.39
C SER A 149 -36.97 21.14 -15.46
N TYR A 150 -36.07 20.96 -16.45
CA TYR A 150 -34.87 21.78 -16.64
C TYR A 150 -33.90 21.78 -15.46
N SER A 151 -33.90 20.71 -14.65
CA SER A 151 -32.94 20.57 -13.56
C SER A 151 -31.51 20.46 -14.09
N THR A 152 -30.56 21.11 -13.41
CA THR A 152 -29.15 21.04 -13.73
C THR A 152 -28.60 19.65 -13.42
N GLN A 153 -28.04 18.99 -14.44
CA GLN A 153 -27.32 17.72 -14.32
C GLN A 153 -25.82 17.98 -14.31
N VAL A 154 -25.14 17.46 -13.30
CA VAL A 154 -23.67 17.36 -13.26
C VAL A 154 -23.29 15.93 -13.56
N TYR A 155 -22.56 15.70 -14.64
CA TYR A 155 -22.02 14.40 -15.02
C TYR A 155 -20.51 14.40 -14.79
N TYR A 156 -20.03 13.40 -14.05
CA TYR A 156 -18.61 13.20 -13.77
C TYR A 156 -18.26 11.76 -14.12
N CYS A 157 -17.18 11.57 -14.87
CA CYS A 157 -16.71 10.25 -15.29
C CYS A 157 -15.18 10.21 -15.30
N MET A 158 -14.62 9.10 -14.81
CA MET A 158 -13.20 8.78 -14.82
C MET A 158 -13.04 7.26 -14.80
N ASP A 159 -12.17 6.71 -15.65
CA ASP A 159 -11.88 5.28 -15.71
C ASP A 159 -10.42 5.03 -15.34
N LEU A 160 -10.21 4.31 -14.24
CA LEU A 160 -8.90 3.95 -13.71
C LEU A 160 -8.80 2.45 -13.50
N GLY A 161 -7.66 1.88 -13.83
CA GLY A 161 -7.29 0.52 -13.50
C GLY A 161 -5.87 0.45 -12.95
N ALA A 162 -5.60 -0.47 -12.04
CA ALA A 162 -4.25 -0.74 -11.57
C ALA A 162 -4.04 -2.24 -11.47
N THR A 163 -2.81 -2.67 -11.73
CA THR A 163 -2.41 -4.08 -11.59
C THR A 163 -1.00 -4.20 -11.06
N ARG A 164 -0.73 -5.30 -10.34
CA ARG A 164 0.63 -5.71 -10.03
C ARG A 164 1.32 -6.18 -11.31
N MET A 165 2.56 -5.77 -11.51
CA MET A 165 3.39 -6.24 -12.62
C MET A 165 4.23 -7.44 -12.23
N GLU A 166 4.84 -7.37 -11.04
CA GLU A 166 5.70 -8.41 -10.51
C GLU A 166 5.36 -8.65 -9.04
N GLU A 167 5.12 -9.90 -8.68
CA GLU A 167 4.70 -10.26 -7.34
C GLU A 167 5.84 -10.19 -6.33
N GLU A 168 7.07 -10.43 -6.81
CA GLU A 168 8.29 -10.39 -6.00
C GLU A 168 8.63 -8.99 -5.48
N LYS A 169 8.10 -7.96 -6.14
CA LYS A 169 8.30 -6.55 -5.79
C LYS A 169 7.26 -5.98 -4.82
N VAL A 170 6.31 -6.80 -4.37
CA VAL A 170 5.27 -6.40 -3.41
C VAL A 170 5.30 -7.33 -2.21
N VAL A 171 5.39 -6.77 -1.01
CA VAL A 171 5.36 -7.52 0.26
C VAL A 171 4.20 -7.03 1.11
N GLN A 172 3.36 -7.95 1.54
CA GLN A 172 2.25 -7.70 2.44
C GLN A 172 2.71 -7.83 3.91
N ILE A 173 2.38 -6.84 4.72
CA ILE A 173 2.71 -6.78 6.15
C ILE A 173 1.41 -6.65 6.92
N PRO A 174 0.87 -7.73 7.50
CA PRO A 174 -0.30 -7.64 8.36
C PRO A 174 0.07 -7.00 9.70
N CYS A 175 -0.73 -6.03 10.14
CA CYS A 175 -0.53 -5.29 11.38
C CYS A 175 -1.83 -5.27 12.17
N HIS A 176 -1.77 -5.66 13.43
CA HIS A 176 -2.91 -5.62 14.35
C HIS A 176 -3.29 -4.16 14.68
N GLU A 177 -4.62 -3.89 14.76
CA GLU A 177 -5.21 -2.59 15.15
C GLU A 177 -5.99 -2.66 16.44
#